data_65aeaeb7d8feb7cafc27f6faa048a2b1
#
_entry.id   65aeaeb7d8feb7cafc27f6faa048a2b1
#
_cell.length_a   1.000
_cell.length_b   1.000
_cell.length_c   1.000
_cell.angle_alpha   90.00
_cell.angle_beta   90.00
_cell.angle_gamma   90.00
#
_symmetry.space_group_name_H-M   'P 1'
#
loop_
_entity.id
_entity.type
_entity.pdbx_description
1 polymer ?
#
loop_
_entity_poly.entity_id
_entity_poly.type
_entity_poly.pdbx_seq_one_letter_code
_entity_poly.pdbx_strand_id
1 'polypeptide(L)'
;MGKKEKLIRRLKSRPKDFGFDEAEALLLSLGMKKSNKGRTSGSRVEYSLGGVKILLHKPHPRKELYIYQVNELLNALTEGGLL
;
A
#
# COMPACT_ATOMS: atom_id res chain seq x y z
N MET A 1 9.52 9.16 -16.69
CA MET A 1 8.80 8.95 -15.47
C MET A 1 9.16 7.67 -14.81
N GLY A 2 9.44 7.74 -13.53
CA GLY A 2 9.79 6.56 -12.81
C GLY A 2 8.59 5.71 -12.47
N LYS A 3 8.86 4.48 -12.08
CA LYS A 3 7.83 3.54 -11.69
C LYS A 3 7.02 4.05 -10.50
N LYS A 4 7.69 4.75 -9.58
CA LYS A 4 7.04 5.30 -8.40
C LYS A 4 5.97 6.33 -8.78
N GLU A 5 6.30 7.23 -9.69
CA GLU A 5 5.35 8.25 -10.13
C GLU A 5 4.13 7.63 -10.80
N LYS A 6 4.36 6.59 -11.58
CA LYS A 6 3.26 5.89 -12.21
C LYS A 6 2.32 5.26 -11.19
N LEU A 7 2.89 4.64 -10.17
CA LEU A 7 2.09 3.99 -9.14
C LEU A 7 1.33 5.01 -8.32
N ILE A 8 1.95 6.15 -8.02
CA ILE A 8 1.28 7.23 -7.29
C ILE A 8 0.09 7.73 -8.09
N ARG A 9 0.29 7.94 -9.38
CA ARG A 9 -0.78 8.42 -10.25
C ARG A 9 -1.93 7.42 -10.32
N ARG A 10 -1.60 6.14 -10.43
CA ARG A 10 -2.63 5.10 -10.45
C ARG A 10 -3.42 5.11 -9.14
N LEU A 11 -2.72 5.16 -8.02
CA LEU A 11 -3.39 5.15 -6.73
C LEU A 11 -4.34 6.34 -6.59
N LYS A 12 -3.89 7.52 -7.01
CA LYS A 12 -4.71 8.72 -6.90
C LYS A 12 -5.96 8.66 -7.77
N SER A 13 -5.93 7.88 -8.83
CA SER A 13 -7.10 7.70 -9.68
C SER A 13 -8.09 6.70 -9.11
N ARG A 14 -7.74 6.04 -8.01
CA ARG A 14 -8.59 5.05 -7.32
C ARG A 14 -9.12 3.99 -8.27
N PRO A 15 -8.21 3.27 -8.95
CA PRO A 15 -8.66 2.26 -9.90
C PRO A 15 -9.24 1.04 -9.21
N LYS A 16 -10.08 0.33 -9.91
CA LYS A 16 -10.69 -0.89 -9.37
C LYS A 16 -9.74 -2.08 -9.44
N ASP A 17 -8.68 -1.95 -10.22
CA ASP A 17 -7.75 -3.05 -10.46
C ASP A 17 -6.37 -2.80 -9.86
N PHE A 18 -6.29 -2.04 -8.78
CA PHE A 18 -5.02 -1.78 -8.12
C PHE A 18 -4.65 -3.01 -7.29
N GLY A 19 -3.62 -3.73 -7.73
CA GLY A 19 -3.25 -4.97 -7.09
C GLY A 19 -2.47 -4.79 -5.81
N PHE A 20 -2.49 -5.83 -4.97
CA PHE A 20 -1.69 -5.83 -3.75
C PHE A 20 -0.22 -5.64 -4.08
N ASP A 21 0.26 -6.31 -5.14
CA ASP A 21 1.67 -6.22 -5.53
C ASP A 21 2.02 -4.79 -5.94
N GLU A 22 1.11 -4.10 -6.61
CA GLU A 22 1.33 -2.71 -6.98
C GLU A 22 1.41 -1.83 -5.73
N ALA A 23 0.53 -2.08 -4.76
CA ALA A 23 0.56 -1.33 -3.51
C ALA A 23 1.87 -1.55 -2.77
N GLU A 24 2.32 -2.78 -2.68
CA GLU A 24 3.59 -3.08 -2.02
C GLU A 24 4.75 -2.41 -2.74
N ALA A 25 4.77 -2.48 -4.07
CA ALA A 25 5.83 -1.84 -4.84
C ALA A 25 5.86 -0.34 -4.58
N LEU A 26 4.68 0.28 -4.48
CA LEU A 26 4.61 1.71 -4.20
C LEU A 26 5.15 2.02 -2.81
N LEU A 27 4.72 1.28 -1.80
CA LEU A 27 5.16 1.54 -0.44
C LEU A 27 6.67 1.38 -0.29
N LEU A 28 7.23 0.35 -0.89
CA LEU A 28 8.67 0.14 -0.84
C LEU A 28 9.41 1.24 -1.59
N SER A 29 8.86 1.72 -2.70
CA SER A 29 9.50 2.78 -3.46
C SER A 29 9.46 4.12 -2.73
N LEU A 30 8.53 4.28 -1.80
CA LEU A 30 8.45 5.48 -0.96
C LEU A 30 9.43 5.42 0.22
N GLY A 31 10.13 4.31 0.37
CA GLY A 31 11.09 4.15 1.44
C GLY A 31 10.56 3.41 2.66
N MET A 32 9.32 2.93 2.59
CA MET A 32 8.76 2.18 3.71
C MET A 32 9.41 0.81 3.80
N LYS A 33 9.48 0.30 5.02
CA LYS A 33 10.05 -1.01 5.27
C LYS A 33 8.96 -1.99 5.64
N LYS A 34 9.03 -3.15 5.02
CA LYS A 34 8.11 -4.23 5.31
C LYS A 34 8.52 -4.90 6.61
N SER A 35 7.58 -5.04 7.52
CA SER A 35 7.85 -5.67 8.80
C SER A 35 7.82 -7.18 8.66
N ASN A 36 8.88 -7.81 9.12
CA ASN A 36 8.93 -9.28 9.18
C ASN A 36 8.75 -9.77 10.60
N LYS A 37 8.32 -8.87 11.48
CA LYS A 37 8.19 -9.22 12.87
C LYS A 37 7.06 -10.16 13.10
N GLY A 38 7.39 -11.29 13.61
CA GLY A 38 6.43 -12.18 14.14
C GLY A 38 5.42 -12.67 13.16
N ARG A 39 4.45 -13.32 13.68
CA ARG A 39 3.42 -13.87 12.91
C ARG A 39 2.29 -12.93 12.93
N THR A 40 2.09 -12.28 11.84
CA THR A 40 0.82 -11.64 11.68
C THR A 40 -0.12 -12.73 11.22
N SER A 41 -1.30 -12.72 11.76
CA SER A 41 -2.27 -13.71 11.36
C SER A 41 -2.73 -13.43 9.95
N GLY A 42 -2.73 -14.48 9.15
CA GLY A 42 -3.29 -14.42 7.82
C GLY A 42 -2.49 -13.58 6.87
N SER A 43 -3.17 -12.71 6.17
CA SER A 43 -2.61 -11.99 5.03
C SER A 43 -2.26 -10.54 5.34
N ARG A 44 -2.09 -10.21 6.60
CA ARG A 44 -1.74 -8.84 6.98
C ARG A 44 -0.25 -8.59 6.85
N VAL A 45 0.10 -7.46 6.27
CA VAL A 45 1.49 -7.05 6.12
C VAL A 45 1.61 -5.62 6.62
N GLU A 46 2.59 -5.36 7.44
CA GLU A 46 2.81 -4.03 7.99
C GLU A 46 4.00 -3.37 7.32
N TYR A 47 3.83 -2.09 6.98
CA TYR A 47 4.90 -1.27 6.42
C TYR A 47 5.07 -0.05 7.29
N SER A 48 6.30 0.42 7.45
CA SER A 48 6.55 1.58 8.29
C SER A 48 7.65 2.45 7.74
N LEU A 49 7.54 3.75 8.03
CA LEU A 49 8.56 4.73 7.70
C LEU A 49 8.43 5.89 8.68
N GLY A 50 9.45 6.06 9.52
CA GLY A 50 9.35 7.08 10.56
C GLY A 50 8.18 6.78 11.47
N GLY A 51 7.30 7.74 11.67
CA GLY A 51 6.12 7.55 12.50
C GLY A 51 4.91 7.04 11.75
N VAL A 52 5.05 6.75 10.46
CA VAL A 52 3.92 6.34 9.64
C VAL A 52 3.89 4.82 9.54
N LYS A 53 2.75 4.24 9.86
CA LYS A 53 2.56 2.80 9.75
C LYS A 53 1.35 2.53 8.86
N ILE A 54 1.51 1.55 7.98
CA ILE A 54 0.42 1.14 7.10
C ILE A 54 0.26 -0.36 7.21
N LEU A 55 -0.96 -0.77 7.49
CA LEU A 55 -1.31 -2.18 7.57
C LEU A 55 -2.12 -2.52 6.34
N LEU A 56 -1.62 -3.44 5.55
CA LEU A 56 -2.23 -3.79 4.28
C LEU A 56 -2.66 -5.25 4.29
N HIS A 57 -3.94 -5.48 4.04
CA HIS A 57 -4.47 -6.83 3.95
C HIS A 57 -4.43 -7.32 2.52
N LYS A 58 -3.88 -8.51 2.32
CA LYS A 58 -3.87 -9.11 1.01
C LYS A 58 -5.23 -9.77 0.78
N PRO A 59 -6.05 -9.29 -0.16
CA PRO A 59 -7.34 -9.90 -0.41
C PRO A 59 -7.19 -11.33 -0.92
N HIS A 60 -8.19 -12.14 -0.65
CA HIS A 60 -8.17 -13.52 -1.06
C HIS A 60 -9.58 -13.93 -1.45
N PRO A 61 -9.74 -14.59 -2.59
CA PRO A 61 -8.69 -15.08 -3.50
C PRO A 61 -8.25 -14.07 -4.58
N ARG A 62 -8.84 -12.87 -4.58
CA ARG A 62 -8.51 -11.89 -5.62
C ARG A 62 -7.16 -11.24 -5.36
N LYS A 63 -6.54 -10.75 -6.41
CA LYS A 63 -5.26 -10.07 -6.33
C LYS A 63 -5.41 -8.57 -6.15
N GLU A 64 -6.52 -8.02 -6.59
CA GLU A 64 -6.75 -6.59 -6.53
C GLU A 64 -7.31 -6.19 -5.16
N LEU A 65 -6.90 -5.01 -4.70
CA LEU A 65 -7.43 -4.46 -3.47
C LEU A 65 -8.89 -4.05 -3.66
N TYR A 66 -9.65 -4.12 -2.58
CA TYR A 66 -11.00 -3.55 -2.61
C TYR A 66 -10.90 -2.04 -2.65
N ILE A 67 -11.94 -1.40 -3.15
CA ILE A 67 -11.94 0.06 -3.28
C ILE A 67 -11.73 0.74 -1.94
N TYR A 68 -12.32 0.21 -0.87
CA TYR A 68 -12.12 0.83 0.43
C TYR A 68 -10.67 0.74 0.87
N GLN A 69 -9.96 -0.31 0.48
CA GLN A 69 -8.54 -0.43 0.80
C GLN A 69 -7.71 0.60 0.02
N VAL A 70 -8.06 0.82 -1.23
CA VAL A 70 -7.38 1.84 -2.05
C VAL A 70 -7.57 3.21 -1.42
N ASN A 71 -8.80 3.52 -1.00
CA ASN A 71 -9.09 4.79 -0.36
C ASN A 71 -8.33 4.96 0.95
N GLU A 72 -8.30 3.92 1.77
CA GLU A 72 -7.58 3.98 3.04
C GLU A 72 -6.08 4.15 2.83
N LEU A 73 -5.54 3.45 1.85
CA LEU A 73 -4.13 3.56 1.54
C LEU A 73 -3.77 4.97 1.10
N LEU A 74 -4.57 5.53 0.20
CA LEU A 74 -4.34 6.88 -0.29
C LEU A 74 -4.43 7.89 0.84
N ASN A 75 -5.44 7.77 1.69
CA ASN A 75 -5.59 8.68 2.82
C ASN A 75 -4.43 8.58 3.79
N ALA A 76 -4.00 7.35 4.12
CA ALA A 76 -2.91 7.16 5.06
C ALA A 76 -1.61 7.75 4.53
N LEU A 77 -1.33 7.57 3.25
CA LEU A 77 -0.10 8.11 2.66
C LEU A 77 -0.16 9.64 2.60
N THR A 78 -1.32 10.19 2.30
CA THR A 78 -1.49 11.63 2.24
C THR A 78 -1.31 12.25 3.63
N GLU A 79 -1.95 11.66 4.64
CA GLU A 79 -1.87 12.16 6.00
C GLU A 79 -0.47 12.00 6.57
N GLY A 80 0.23 10.97 6.14
CA GLY A 80 1.61 10.74 6.57
C GLY A 80 2.63 11.61 5.87
N GLY A 81 2.21 12.42 4.92
CA GLY A 81 3.12 13.30 4.21
C GLY A 81 3.95 12.60 3.15
N LEU A 82 3.58 11.39 2.77
CA LEU A 82 4.34 10.63 1.76
C LEU A 82 3.83 10.88 0.34
N LEU A 83 2.66 11.44 0.23
CA LEU A 83 2.10 11.85 -1.06
C LEU A 83 1.68 13.30 -1.06
#